data_eef017bf687413970abcfc15d953ea6d
#
_entry.id   eef017bf687413970abcfc15d953ea6d
#
_cell.length_a   1.000
_cell.length_b   1.000
_cell.length_c   1.000
_cell.angle_alpha   90.00
_cell.angle_beta   90.00
_cell.angle_gamma   90.00
#
_symmetry.space_group_name_H-M   'P 1'
#
loop_
_entity.id
_entity.type
_entity.pdbx_description
1 polymer ?
#
loop_
_entity_poly.entity_id
_entity_poly.type
_entity_poly.pdbx_seq_one_letter_code
_entity_poly.pdbx_strand_id
1 'polypeptide(L)'
;DKIYNEFSSGTPDATAYRRLMKMLHDKQYGTSSTLTTTQKGSLNLLLFGNCMWDNRLLTSGLTSKSQDDYLLAYESDNSWSHTDSYVMEEYFTLLADGKGISPLKEKPDCGVGRIPVTTASEAKAVVDKLISYMYNIHAGAWKNTICLMGDDGNENIHMEDAESVLEYTKKLFPDYHYKRIYWDSYPRQQS
;
A
#
# COMPACT_ATOMS: atom_id res chain seq x y z
N ASP A 1 -0.82 6.22 -20.65
CA ASP A 1 -1.70 6.44 -21.83
C ASP A 1 -2.29 5.15 -22.39
N LYS A 2 -1.50 4.09 -22.64
CA LYS A 2 -2.03 2.83 -23.23
C LYS A 2 -3.13 2.20 -22.38
N ILE A 3 -2.95 2.15 -21.05
CA ILE A 3 -3.92 1.58 -20.12
C ILE A 3 -5.23 2.37 -20.17
N TYR A 4 -5.15 3.69 -20.15
CA TYR A 4 -6.33 4.54 -20.20
C TYR A 4 -7.06 4.42 -21.54
N ASN A 5 -6.31 4.40 -22.64
CA ASN A 5 -6.91 4.24 -23.97
C ASN A 5 -7.68 2.92 -24.09
N GLU A 6 -7.15 1.85 -23.53
CA GLU A 6 -7.74 0.51 -23.66
C GLU A 6 -8.86 0.25 -22.65
N PHE A 7 -8.72 0.72 -21.41
CA PHE A 7 -9.62 0.33 -20.32
C PHE A 7 -10.54 1.43 -19.81
N SER A 8 -10.34 2.70 -20.22
CA SER A 8 -11.16 3.84 -19.80
C SER A 8 -11.39 4.89 -20.89
N SER A 9 -11.34 4.47 -22.16
CA SER A 9 -11.59 5.34 -23.33
C SER A 9 -10.72 6.61 -23.36
N GLY A 10 -9.47 6.48 -22.91
CA GLY A 10 -8.49 7.57 -22.87
C GLY A 10 -8.60 8.48 -21.64
N THR A 11 -9.59 8.27 -20.78
CA THR A 11 -9.76 9.09 -19.57
C THR A 11 -8.89 8.54 -18.44
N PRO A 12 -8.10 9.36 -17.73
CA PRO A 12 -7.42 8.95 -16.50
C PRO A 12 -8.44 8.55 -15.43
N ASP A 13 -8.58 7.25 -15.23
CA ASP A 13 -9.53 6.63 -14.32
C ASP A 13 -8.84 5.48 -13.58
N ALA A 14 -8.88 5.49 -12.26
CA ALA A 14 -8.29 4.46 -11.41
C ALA A 14 -8.83 3.05 -11.71
N THR A 15 -10.09 2.96 -12.18
CA THR A 15 -10.69 1.67 -12.56
C THR A 15 -9.99 1.01 -13.76
N ALA A 16 -9.24 1.78 -14.56
CA ALA A 16 -8.46 1.23 -15.67
C ALA A 16 -7.38 0.24 -15.18
N TYR A 17 -6.74 0.53 -14.05
CA TYR A 17 -5.74 -0.38 -13.47
C TYR A 17 -6.39 -1.68 -13.00
N ARG A 18 -7.54 -1.59 -12.35
CA ARG A 18 -8.30 -2.79 -11.94
C ARG A 18 -8.75 -3.62 -13.14
N ARG A 19 -9.23 -2.97 -14.21
CA ARG A 19 -9.65 -3.66 -15.45
C ARG A 19 -8.50 -4.38 -16.15
N LEU A 20 -7.32 -3.75 -16.20
CA LEU A 20 -6.09 -4.41 -16.68
C LEU A 20 -5.78 -5.65 -15.84
N MET A 21 -5.77 -5.51 -14.52
CA MET A 21 -5.49 -6.62 -13.61
C MET A 21 -6.52 -7.74 -13.74
N LYS A 22 -7.80 -7.39 -13.87
CA LYS A 22 -8.86 -8.38 -14.09
C LYS A 22 -8.66 -9.13 -15.41
N MET A 23 -8.33 -8.45 -16.48
CA MET A 23 -8.04 -9.09 -17.77
C MET A 23 -6.89 -10.10 -17.65
N LEU A 24 -5.80 -9.73 -16.97
CA LEU A 24 -4.65 -10.60 -16.75
C LEU A 24 -5.02 -11.80 -15.86
N HIS A 25 -5.79 -11.56 -14.81
CA HIS A 25 -6.31 -12.59 -13.92
C HIS A 25 -7.18 -13.60 -14.66
N ASP A 26 -8.17 -13.12 -15.41
CA ASP A 26 -9.13 -13.97 -16.12
C ASP A 26 -8.43 -14.77 -17.23
N LYS A 27 -7.43 -14.19 -17.87
CA LYS A 27 -6.60 -14.88 -18.86
C LYS A 27 -5.78 -16.01 -18.25
N GLN A 28 -5.27 -15.81 -17.04
CA GLN A 28 -4.39 -16.78 -16.36
C GLN A 28 -5.17 -17.87 -15.61
N TYR A 29 -6.30 -17.52 -15.00
CA TYR A 29 -7.02 -18.38 -14.05
C TYR A 29 -8.47 -18.68 -14.46
N GLY A 30 -8.98 -18.04 -15.51
CA GLY A 30 -10.39 -18.04 -15.88
C GLY A 30 -11.21 -17.07 -15.02
N THR A 31 -12.47 -16.89 -15.39
CA THR A 31 -13.39 -15.96 -14.73
C THR A 31 -13.94 -16.48 -13.41
N SER A 32 -13.79 -17.76 -13.12
CA SER A 32 -14.25 -18.38 -11.88
C SER A 32 -13.29 -18.08 -10.73
N SER A 33 -13.78 -17.55 -9.69
CA SER A 33 -13.14 -16.61 -8.80
C SER A 33 -12.55 -17.17 -7.50
N THR A 34 -12.29 -18.46 -7.40
CA THR A 34 -11.64 -19.01 -6.22
C THR A 34 -10.25 -19.49 -6.57
N LEU A 35 -9.29 -18.58 -6.51
CA LEU A 35 -7.89 -18.94 -6.64
C LEU A 35 -7.46 -19.83 -5.47
N THR A 36 -6.77 -20.91 -5.75
CA THR A 36 -6.06 -21.70 -4.74
C THR A 36 -4.94 -20.85 -4.12
N THR A 37 -4.48 -21.21 -2.93
CA THR A 37 -3.38 -20.52 -2.24
C THR A 37 -2.12 -20.43 -3.11
N THR A 38 -1.83 -21.46 -3.91
CA THR A 38 -0.68 -21.47 -4.82
C THR A 38 -0.84 -20.52 -5.99
N GLN A 39 -2.05 -20.38 -6.51
CA GLN A 39 -2.35 -19.47 -7.63
C GLN A 39 -2.30 -18.00 -7.19
N LYS A 40 -2.72 -17.66 -5.97
CA LYS A 40 -2.70 -16.30 -5.44
C LYS A 40 -1.31 -15.66 -5.40
N GLY A 41 -0.26 -16.45 -5.29
CA GLY A 41 1.12 -15.95 -5.24
C GLY A 41 1.74 -15.61 -6.60
N SER A 42 1.09 -15.91 -7.73
CA SER A 42 1.69 -15.76 -9.06
C SER A 42 1.34 -14.45 -9.79
N LEU A 43 0.30 -13.75 -9.37
CA LEU A 43 -0.07 -12.43 -9.89
C LEU A 43 0.05 -11.40 -8.77
N ASN A 44 0.77 -10.32 -9.03
CA ASN A 44 0.92 -9.21 -8.09
C ASN A 44 0.95 -7.89 -8.88
N LEU A 45 0.49 -6.82 -8.27
CA LEU A 45 0.54 -5.47 -8.81
C LEU A 45 1.57 -4.63 -8.06
N LEU A 46 2.55 -4.09 -8.78
CA LEU A 46 3.44 -3.06 -8.27
C LEU A 46 3.13 -1.73 -8.95
N LEU A 47 2.71 -0.76 -8.16
CA LEU A 47 2.55 0.63 -8.57
C LEU A 47 3.86 1.37 -8.27
N PHE A 48 4.66 1.60 -9.29
CA PHE A 48 5.98 2.24 -9.15
C PHE A 48 5.88 3.72 -9.50
N GLY A 49 5.51 4.52 -8.53
CA GLY A 49 5.25 5.96 -8.63
C GLY A 49 4.38 6.48 -7.51
N ASN A 50 4.52 7.77 -7.22
CA ASN A 50 3.70 8.43 -6.22
C ASN A 50 2.23 8.53 -6.67
N CYS A 51 1.34 8.77 -5.74
CA CYS A 51 -0.06 9.08 -6.02
C CYS A 51 -0.47 10.40 -5.33
N MET A 52 -1.64 10.87 -5.69
CA MET A 52 -2.28 12.03 -5.09
C MET A 52 -3.75 11.70 -4.83
N TRP A 53 -4.26 12.10 -3.65
CA TRP A 53 -5.67 11.89 -3.31
C TRP A 53 -6.61 12.71 -4.22
N ASP A 54 -6.22 13.93 -4.60
CA ASP A 54 -6.95 14.72 -5.58
C ASP A 54 -6.42 14.44 -7.00
N ASN A 55 -6.81 13.31 -7.56
CA ASN A 55 -6.40 12.87 -8.90
C ASN A 55 -6.76 13.88 -10.00
N ARG A 56 -7.73 14.77 -9.75
CA ARG A 56 -8.19 15.78 -10.72
C ARG A 56 -7.54 17.13 -10.52
N LEU A 57 -6.73 17.31 -9.47
CA LEU A 57 -6.04 18.56 -9.13
C LEU A 57 -6.99 19.76 -8.98
N LEU A 58 -8.14 19.55 -8.34
CA LEU A 58 -9.17 20.57 -8.14
C LEU A 58 -8.91 21.44 -6.91
N THR A 59 -8.12 20.95 -5.96
CA THR A 59 -7.80 21.67 -4.73
C THR A 59 -6.89 22.85 -5.01
N SER A 60 -7.20 23.99 -4.40
CA SER A 60 -6.35 25.17 -4.50
C SER A 60 -4.93 24.86 -4.01
N GLY A 61 -3.92 25.33 -4.75
CA GLY A 61 -2.50 25.04 -4.47
C GLY A 61 -1.96 23.79 -5.18
N LEU A 62 -2.81 22.93 -5.73
CA LEU A 62 -2.40 21.77 -6.54
C LEU A 62 -2.48 22.03 -8.05
N THR A 63 -3.06 23.12 -8.47
CA THR A 63 -3.28 23.48 -9.88
C THR A 63 -2.00 23.67 -10.69
N SER A 64 -0.84 23.80 -10.02
CA SER A 64 0.48 23.85 -10.67
C SER A 64 1.09 22.47 -10.93
N LYS A 65 0.45 21.41 -10.45
CA LYS A 65 0.88 20.03 -10.65
C LYS A 65 0.31 19.48 -11.95
N SER A 66 0.95 18.46 -12.49
CA SER A 66 0.44 17.72 -13.65
C SER A 66 -0.11 16.36 -13.20
N GLN A 67 -1.22 15.94 -13.78
CA GLN A 67 -1.75 14.58 -13.57
C GLN A 67 -0.77 13.52 -14.07
N ASP A 68 0.07 13.85 -15.06
CA ASP A 68 1.07 12.94 -15.60
C ASP A 68 2.22 12.64 -14.64
N ASP A 69 2.39 13.47 -13.59
CA ASP A 69 3.43 13.27 -12.57
C ASP A 69 3.06 12.20 -11.54
N TYR A 70 1.83 11.68 -11.58
CA TYR A 70 1.30 10.76 -10.57
C TYR A 70 0.63 9.55 -11.19
N LEU A 71 0.78 8.40 -10.54
CA LEU A 71 -0.12 7.27 -10.74
C LEU A 71 -1.42 7.55 -9.99
N LEU A 72 -2.55 7.10 -10.56
CA LEU A 72 -3.83 7.31 -9.90
C LEU A 72 -3.92 6.50 -8.60
N ALA A 73 -4.62 7.05 -7.63
CA ALA A 73 -5.09 6.38 -6.44
C ALA A 73 -6.60 6.07 -6.58
N TYR A 74 -7.05 5.01 -5.93
CA TYR A 74 -8.47 4.80 -5.67
C TYR A 74 -8.76 5.27 -4.25
N GLU A 75 -9.82 6.03 -4.09
CA GLU A 75 -10.31 6.48 -2.79
C GLU A 75 -11.58 5.74 -2.40
N SER A 76 -11.74 5.49 -1.11
CA SER A 76 -12.94 4.88 -0.56
C SER A 76 -14.17 5.76 -0.75
N ASP A 77 -15.36 5.18 -0.61
CA ASP A 77 -16.64 5.87 -0.77
C ASP A 77 -16.82 7.07 0.19
N ASN A 78 -16.06 7.09 1.28
CA ASN A 78 -16.12 8.14 2.30
C ASN A 78 -15.04 9.21 2.12
N SER A 79 -14.64 9.52 0.91
CA SER A 79 -13.54 10.47 0.61
C SER A 79 -13.76 11.91 1.16
N TRP A 80 -14.95 12.23 1.66
CA TRP A 80 -15.28 13.49 2.35
C TRP A 80 -15.00 13.47 3.86
N SER A 81 -14.81 12.31 4.45
CA SER A 81 -14.55 12.18 5.87
C SER A 81 -13.07 12.25 6.18
N HIS A 82 -12.66 13.10 7.10
CA HIS A 82 -11.26 13.17 7.55
C HIS A 82 -10.81 11.91 8.31
N THR A 83 -11.74 11.13 8.83
CA THR A 83 -11.46 9.93 9.62
C THR A 83 -11.69 8.62 8.86
N ASP A 84 -12.54 8.65 7.83
CA ASP A 84 -12.97 7.45 7.10
C ASP A 84 -12.59 7.47 5.62
N SER A 85 -11.78 8.46 5.22
CA SER A 85 -11.28 8.57 3.85
C SER A 85 -9.95 7.82 3.71
N TYR A 86 -9.92 6.84 2.83
CA TYR A 86 -8.74 6.01 2.60
C TYR A 86 -8.34 5.98 1.14
N VAL A 87 -7.05 6.16 0.88
CA VAL A 87 -6.44 5.71 -0.37
C VAL A 87 -6.28 4.21 -0.27
N MET A 88 -6.83 3.47 -1.22
CA MET A 88 -7.06 2.03 -1.13
C MET A 88 -6.47 1.30 -2.33
N GLU A 89 -5.23 0.85 -2.20
CA GLU A 89 -4.54 0.13 -3.28
C GLU A 89 -5.15 -1.26 -3.54
N GLU A 90 -5.75 -1.87 -2.52
CA GLU A 90 -6.41 -3.17 -2.61
C GLU A 90 -7.53 -3.21 -3.64
N TYR A 91 -8.17 -2.06 -3.91
CA TYR A 91 -9.19 -1.95 -4.95
C TYR A 91 -8.73 -2.48 -6.31
N PHE A 92 -7.48 -2.22 -6.68
CA PHE A 92 -6.92 -2.66 -7.96
C PHE A 92 -6.80 -4.17 -8.09
N THR A 93 -6.91 -4.89 -6.99
CA THR A 93 -6.74 -6.35 -6.91
C THR A 93 -7.99 -7.09 -6.44
N LEU A 94 -9.14 -6.41 -6.44
CA LEU A 94 -10.46 -7.02 -6.26
C LEU A 94 -10.96 -7.56 -7.60
N LEU A 95 -10.50 -8.73 -8.01
CA LEU A 95 -10.58 -9.20 -9.40
C LEU A 95 -11.68 -10.22 -9.66
N ALA A 96 -12.13 -10.93 -8.63
CA ALA A 96 -13.21 -11.91 -8.77
C ALA A 96 -14.52 -11.26 -9.27
N ASP A 97 -15.34 -12.02 -9.98
CA ASP A 97 -16.63 -11.53 -10.43
C ASP A 97 -17.51 -11.10 -9.25
N GLY A 98 -18.13 -9.93 -9.37
CA GLY A 98 -18.91 -9.31 -8.29
C GLY A 98 -18.14 -8.53 -7.25
N LYS A 99 -16.80 -8.53 -7.27
CA LYS A 99 -15.98 -7.69 -6.40
C LYS A 99 -15.82 -6.26 -6.92
N GLY A 100 -15.39 -5.36 -6.03
CA GLY A 100 -15.17 -3.93 -6.29
C GLY A 100 -16.43 -3.08 -6.14
N ILE A 101 -17.52 -3.65 -5.59
CA ILE A 101 -18.77 -2.93 -5.27
C ILE A 101 -18.68 -2.37 -3.84
N SER A 102 -18.10 -3.13 -2.92
CA SER A 102 -17.93 -2.73 -1.52
C SER A 102 -16.47 -2.94 -1.09
N PRO A 103 -15.52 -2.19 -1.64
CA PRO A 103 -14.08 -2.48 -1.52
C PRO A 103 -13.59 -2.63 -0.08
N LEU A 104 -14.13 -1.84 0.86
CA LEU A 104 -13.75 -1.90 2.30
C LEU A 104 -14.12 -3.22 2.99
N LYS A 105 -15.01 -4.02 2.40
CA LYS A 105 -15.49 -5.29 2.96
C LYS A 105 -14.97 -6.52 2.22
N GLU A 106 -14.23 -6.29 1.16
CA GLU A 106 -13.79 -7.35 0.26
C GLU A 106 -12.31 -7.65 0.48
N LYS A 107 -11.92 -8.89 0.22
CA LYS A 107 -10.51 -9.30 0.31
C LYS A 107 -9.87 -9.28 -1.06
N PRO A 108 -8.64 -8.76 -1.22
CA PRO A 108 -7.91 -8.77 -2.47
C PRO A 108 -7.62 -10.21 -2.95
N ASP A 109 -7.59 -10.38 -4.27
CA ASP A 109 -7.33 -11.68 -4.91
C ASP A 109 -5.84 -11.90 -5.17
N CYS A 110 -5.04 -10.84 -5.17
CA CYS A 110 -3.58 -10.90 -5.29
C CYS A 110 -2.92 -9.78 -4.48
N GLY A 111 -1.60 -9.82 -4.36
CA GLY A 111 -0.84 -8.79 -3.68
C GLY A 111 -0.81 -7.48 -4.48
N VAL A 112 -0.81 -6.36 -3.77
CA VAL A 112 -0.58 -5.03 -4.32
C VAL A 112 0.36 -4.25 -3.41
N GLY A 113 1.18 -3.40 -4.00
CA GLY A 113 2.02 -2.47 -3.28
C GLY A 113 2.39 -1.27 -4.13
N ARG A 114 2.68 -0.17 -3.46
CA ARG A 114 3.17 1.05 -4.11
C ARG A 114 4.55 1.42 -3.61
N ILE A 115 5.41 1.83 -4.53
CA ILE A 115 6.67 2.50 -4.22
C ILE A 115 6.50 3.97 -4.63
N PRO A 116 6.28 4.88 -3.66
CA PRO A 116 5.89 6.26 -3.92
C PRO A 116 7.10 7.15 -4.26
N VAL A 117 7.73 6.88 -5.38
CA VAL A 117 8.86 7.66 -5.90
C VAL A 117 8.38 8.69 -6.91
N THR A 118 9.05 9.85 -6.94
CA THR A 118 8.73 10.97 -7.84
C THR A 118 9.84 11.27 -8.83
N THR A 119 11.05 10.79 -8.58
CA THR A 119 12.22 11.03 -9.42
C THR A 119 12.95 9.74 -9.77
N ALA A 120 13.69 9.76 -10.87
CA ALA A 120 14.54 8.64 -11.27
C ALA A 120 15.63 8.34 -10.22
N SER A 121 16.11 9.36 -9.50
CA SER A 121 17.10 9.18 -8.42
C SER A 121 16.51 8.43 -7.23
N GLU A 122 15.29 8.81 -6.79
CA GLU A 122 14.58 8.09 -5.73
C GLU A 122 14.27 6.65 -6.16
N ALA A 123 13.80 6.47 -7.39
CA ALA A 123 13.53 5.15 -7.94
C ALA A 123 14.76 4.25 -7.89
N LYS A 124 15.91 4.79 -8.33
CA LYS A 124 17.19 4.06 -8.27
C LYS A 124 17.59 3.71 -6.85
N ALA A 125 17.48 4.65 -5.91
CA ALA A 125 17.83 4.42 -4.51
C ALA A 125 16.98 3.31 -3.87
N VAL A 126 15.67 3.29 -4.17
CA VAL A 126 14.77 2.24 -3.66
C VAL A 126 15.09 0.89 -4.28
N VAL A 127 15.34 0.84 -5.60
CA VAL A 127 15.72 -0.42 -6.27
C VAL A 127 17.04 -0.95 -5.72
N ASP A 128 18.05 -0.11 -5.57
CA ASP A 128 19.35 -0.50 -5.00
C ASP A 128 19.19 -1.04 -3.57
N LYS A 129 18.35 -0.41 -2.75
CA LYS A 129 18.01 -0.86 -1.40
C LYS A 129 17.35 -2.24 -1.42
N LEU A 130 16.36 -2.46 -2.28
CA LEU A 130 15.67 -3.74 -2.40
C LEU A 130 16.61 -4.85 -2.86
N ILE A 131 17.44 -4.58 -3.85
CA ILE A 131 18.46 -5.53 -4.33
C ILE A 131 19.43 -5.87 -3.20
N SER A 132 19.96 -4.87 -2.51
CA SER A 132 20.86 -5.05 -1.37
C SER A 132 20.22 -5.90 -0.27
N TYR A 133 18.94 -5.66 0.04
CA TYR A 133 18.18 -6.43 1.03
C TYR A 133 17.97 -7.89 0.59
N MET A 134 17.55 -8.10 -0.66
CA MET A 134 17.26 -9.43 -1.20
C MET A 134 18.52 -10.32 -1.28
N TYR A 135 19.63 -9.75 -1.70
CA TYR A 135 20.92 -10.46 -1.78
C TYR A 135 21.70 -10.48 -0.45
N ASN A 136 21.12 -9.93 0.61
CA ASN A 136 21.72 -9.91 1.95
C ASN A 136 23.11 -9.24 2.00
N ILE A 137 23.35 -8.25 1.13
CA ILE A 137 24.67 -7.60 0.99
C ILE A 137 25.13 -6.96 2.30
N HIS A 138 24.20 -6.39 3.06
CA HIS A 138 24.45 -5.76 4.35
C HIS A 138 23.73 -6.54 5.46
N ALA A 139 24.12 -7.81 5.64
CA ALA A 139 23.61 -8.64 6.72
C ALA A 139 23.98 -8.07 8.07
N GLY A 140 23.10 -8.23 9.05
CA GLY A 140 23.35 -7.78 10.43
C GLY A 140 22.17 -8.08 11.35
N ALA A 141 22.37 -7.92 12.64
CA ALA A 141 21.35 -8.15 13.67
C ALA A 141 20.08 -7.31 13.48
N TRP A 142 20.17 -6.19 12.78
CA TRP A 142 19.03 -5.34 12.46
C TRP A 142 17.93 -6.06 11.65
N LYS A 143 18.29 -7.08 10.87
CA LYS A 143 17.31 -7.89 10.10
C LYS A 143 16.44 -8.77 10.98
N ASN A 144 16.90 -9.07 12.19
CA ASN A 144 16.16 -9.83 13.20
C ASN A 144 15.55 -8.90 14.27
N THR A 145 15.42 -7.60 13.98
CA THR A 145 14.84 -6.64 14.90
C THR A 145 13.48 -6.19 14.43
N ILE A 146 12.48 -6.36 15.27
CA ILE A 146 11.12 -5.81 15.09
C ILE A 146 11.04 -4.56 15.98
N CYS A 147 10.76 -3.42 15.38
CA CYS A 147 10.62 -2.15 16.07
C CYS A 147 9.15 -1.75 16.11
N LEU A 148 8.63 -1.49 17.30
CA LEU A 148 7.28 -0.99 17.54
C LEU A 148 7.38 0.47 17.96
N MET A 149 6.55 1.29 17.35
CA MET A 149 6.48 2.73 17.63
C MET A 149 5.04 3.08 17.98
N GLY A 150 4.87 3.92 18.99
CA GLY A 150 3.57 4.42 19.40
C GLY A 150 3.71 5.76 20.10
N ASP A 151 2.72 6.62 19.93
CA ASP A 151 2.58 7.86 20.68
C ASP A 151 1.59 7.71 21.84
N ASP A 152 1.47 8.77 22.64
CA ASP A 152 0.57 8.84 23.80
C ASP A 152 -0.83 9.37 23.43
N GLY A 153 -1.16 9.44 22.15
CA GLY A 153 -2.46 9.90 21.67
C GLY A 153 -3.59 8.97 22.04
N ASN A 154 -4.82 9.51 22.07
CA ASN A 154 -6.05 8.74 22.32
C ASN A 154 -5.97 7.86 23.58
N GLU A 155 -5.57 8.45 24.72
CA GLU A 155 -5.47 7.72 26.00
C GLU A 155 -4.52 6.51 25.96
N ASN A 156 -3.41 6.63 25.23
CA ASN A 156 -2.36 5.62 25.03
C ASN A 156 -2.75 4.41 24.16
N ILE A 157 -3.87 4.44 23.47
CA ILE A 157 -4.35 3.29 22.67
C ILE A 157 -3.30 2.82 21.65
N HIS A 158 -2.53 3.73 21.08
CA HIS A 158 -1.50 3.37 20.09
C HIS A 158 -0.36 2.56 20.69
N MET A 159 0.02 2.85 21.95
CA MET A 159 1.02 2.06 22.66
C MET A 159 0.46 0.71 23.15
N GLU A 160 -0.80 0.68 23.58
CA GLU A 160 -1.48 -0.56 23.99
C GLU A 160 -1.65 -1.52 22.81
N ASP A 161 -2.02 -1.00 21.65
CA ASP A 161 -2.10 -1.79 20.40
C ASP A 161 -0.71 -2.32 19.99
N ALA A 162 0.33 -1.49 20.08
CA ALA A 162 1.70 -1.91 19.81
C ALA A 162 2.17 -3.02 20.76
N GLU A 163 1.85 -2.94 22.06
CA GLU A 163 2.14 -4.01 23.03
C GLU A 163 1.37 -5.29 22.72
N SER A 164 0.10 -5.17 22.34
CA SER A 164 -0.72 -6.33 21.96
C SER A 164 -0.10 -7.06 20.76
N VAL A 165 0.32 -6.31 19.74
CA VAL A 165 1.03 -6.86 18.58
C VAL A 165 2.36 -7.49 18.99
N LEU A 166 3.12 -6.83 19.89
CA LEU A 166 4.40 -7.34 20.38
C LEU A 166 4.23 -8.69 21.11
N GLU A 167 3.28 -8.78 22.03
CA GLU A 167 3.03 -10.00 22.80
C GLU A 167 2.59 -11.17 21.89
N TYR A 168 1.78 -10.89 20.88
CA TYR A 168 1.41 -11.89 19.89
C TYR A 168 2.60 -12.32 19.05
N THR A 169 3.38 -11.36 18.56
CA THR A 169 4.52 -11.62 17.67
C THR A 169 5.64 -12.38 18.38
N LYS A 170 5.92 -12.07 19.64
CA LYS A 170 6.89 -12.80 20.46
C LYS A 170 6.57 -14.29 20.61
N LYS A 171 5.29 -14.63 20.70
CA LYS A 171 4.87 -16.04 20.78
C LYS A 171 5.18 -16.80 19.50
N LEU A 172 5.08 -16.12 18.34
CA LEU A 172 5.32 -16.71 17.04
C LEU A 172 6.80 -16.70 16.65
N PHE A 173 7.53 -15.68 17.05
CA PHE A 173 8.90 -15.41 16.64
C PHE A 173 9.78 -15.05 17.84
N PRO A 174 10.03 -16.00 18.77
CA PRO A 174 10.75 -15.72 20.03
C PRO A 174 12.22 -15.31 19.82
N ASP A 175 12.82 -15.65 18.70
CA ASP A 175 14.23 -15.40 18.38
C ASP A 175 14.50 -14.00 17.80
N TYR A 176 13.45 -13.20 17.58
CA TYR A 176 13.62 -11.82 17.13
C TYR A 176 13.92 -10.88 18.31
N HIS A 177 14.68 -9.86 18.02
CA HIS A 177 14.89 -8.74 18.94
C HIS A 177 13.74 -7.75 18.81
N TYR A 178 13.15 -7.36 19.93
CA TYR A 178 12.02 -6.43 19.97
C TYR A 178 12.45 -5.10 20.56
N LYS A 179 12.28 -4.02 19.80
CA LYS A 179 12.60 -2.66 20.22
C LYS A 179 11.32 -1.83 20.30
N ARG A 180 11.13 -1.17 21.45
CA ARG A 180 10.07 -0.21 21.68
C ARG A 180 10.60 1.20 21.51
N ILE A 181 9.83 2.02 20.79
CA ILE A 181 10.05 3.46 20.67
C ILE A 181 8.71 4.11 20.99
N TYR A 182 8.47 4.34 22.28
CA TYR A 182 7.25 4.96 22.76
C TYR A 182 7.53 6.38 23.17
N TRP A 183 6.64 7.28 22.81
CA TRP A 183 6.82 8.71 23.01
C TRP A 183 7.08 9.09 24.46
N ASP A 184 6.40 8.47 25.40
CA ASP A 184 6.57 8.71 26.84
C ASP A 184 7.94 8.35 27.39
N SER A 185 8.73 7.56 26.66
CA SER A 185 10.09 7.17 27.06
C SER A 185 11.14 8.24 26.74
N TYR A 186 10.72 9.35 26.10
CA TYR A 186 11.64 10.40 25.65
C TYR A 186 11.25 11.77 26.24
N PRO A 187 12.23 12.60 26.62
CA PRO A 187 11.93 13.93 27.12
C PRO A 187 11.32 14.79 26.00
N ARG A 188 10.22 15.48 26.32
CA ARG A 188 9.60 16.43 25.41
C ARG A 188 10.47 17.68 25.26
N GLN A 189 10.82 18.03 24.02
CA GLN A 189 11.39 19.34 23.73
C GLN A 189 10.24 20.32 23.48
N GLN A 190 10.18 21.39 24.27
CA GLN A 190 9.29 22.52 23.98
C GLN A 190 9.91 23.30 22.83
N SER A 191 9.16 23.45 21.76
CA SER A 191 9.49 24.34 20.63
C SER A 191 9.11 25.77 20.94
#